data_a1c17a7d1c10801c4c2d67f2a5faaef0
#
_entry.id   a1c17a7d1c10801c4c2d67f2a5faaef0
#
_cell.length_a   1.000
_cell.length_b   1.000
_cell.length_c   1.000
_cell.angle_alpha   90.00
_cell.angle_beta   90.00
_cell.angle_gamma   90.00
#
_symmetry.space_group_name_H-M   'P 1'
#
loop_
_entity.id
_entity.type
_entity.pdbx_description
1 polymer ?
#
loop_
_entity_poly.entity_id
_entity_poly.type
_entity_poly.pdbx_seq_one_letter_code
_entity_poly.pdbx_strand_id
1 'polypeptide(L)'
;LSDENNPLPIELIDFRGNCEGNRVVISWTTASEQNNDYFTVEKSHNGVDWQAIGTIEGAGSSSEMLNYSFVDETPTGLAYYRLAQTDFDGSMEYSNMVAAGCDGNGGLDIVSVFDDGNDVNIIVSSSFDVIHDVTLMDAHGKVLGVKERQAINTGITHLRLSKGTIATGIYVVRLSNNDQVLSRKVVLNCSQRNFRGGL
;
A
#
# COMPACT_ATOMS: atom_id res chain seq x y z
N LEU A 1 -31.44 -18.52 -34.16
CA LEU A 1 -31.15 -19.34 -32.97
C LEU A 1 -30.09 -18.61 -32.22
N SER A 2 -30.48 -17.89 -31.17
CA SER A 2 -29.59 -17.17 -30.25
C SER A 2 -28.92 -18.20 -29.36
N ASP A 3 -27.59 -18.22 -29.34
CA ASP A 3 -26.80 -18.92 -28.32
C ASP A 3 -27.02 -18.25 -26.96
N GLU A 4 -28.03 -18.73 -26.24
CA GLU A 4 -28.33 -18.30 -24.87
C GLU A 4 -27.59 -19.18 -23.83
N ASN A 5 -26.32 -19.50 -24.06
CA ASN A 5 -25.49 -20.20 -23.08
C ASN A 5 -24.10 -19.58 -23.04
N ASN A 6 -24.03 -18.27 -22.80
CA ASN A 6 -22.84 -17.69 -22.24
C ASN A 6 -23.09 -17.53 -20.72
N PRO A 7 -22.57 -18.43 -19.87
CA PRO A 7 -22.67 -18.21 -18.43
C PRO A 7 -22.06 -16.86 -18.12
N LEU A 8 -22.78 -16.05 -17.37
CA LEU A 8 -22.24 -14.78 -16.91
C LEU A 8 -20.96 -15.10 -16.11
N PRO A 9 -19.85 -14.41 -16.40
CA PRO A 9 -18.63 -14.61 -15.65
C PRO A 9 -18.89 -14.34 -14.16
N ILE A 10 -18.07 -14.93 -13.28
CA ILE A 10 -18.13 -14.67 -11.84
C ILE A 10 -18.16 -13.16 -11.61
N GLU A 11 -19.15 -12.71 -10.86
CA GLU A 11 -19.21 -11.32 -10.45
C GLU A 11 -18.30 -11.13 -9.21
N LEU A 12 -17.07 -10.67 -9.46
CA LEU A 12 -16.13 -10.29 -8.41
C LEU A 12 -16.55 -8.90 -7.89
N ILE A 13 -17.03 -8.84 -6.65
CA ILE A 13 -17.51 -7.60 -6.02
C ILE A 13 -16.35 -6.79 -5.47
N ASP A 14 -15.38 -7.47 -4.85
CA ASP A 14 -14.25 -6.85 -4.17
C ASP A 14 -12.99 -7.69 -4.37
N PHE A 15 -11.86 -7.02 -4.60
CA PHE A 15 -10.55 -7.65 -4.67
C PHE A 15 -9.51 -6.66 -4.16
N ARG A 16 -8.82 -7.01 -3.09
CA ARG A 16 -7.86 -6.11 -2.42
C ARG A 16 -6.69 -6.88 -1.83
N GLY A 17 -5.57 -6.17 -1.67
CA GLY A 17 -4.39 -6.64 -0.96
C GLY A 17 -4.00 -5.65 0.12
N ASN A 18 -3.76 -6.13 1.34
CA ASN A 18 -3.35 -5.32 2.50
C ASN A 18 -2.12 -5.91 3.16
N CYS A 19 -1.22 -5.05 3.63
CA CYS A 19 -0.12 -5.49 4.48
C CYS A 19 -0.60 -5.68 5.91
N GLU A 20 -0.39 -6.86 6.47
CA GLU A 20 -0.67 -7.19 7.86
C GLU A 20 0.60 -7.77 8.50
N GLY A 21 1.23 -6.96 9.35
CA GLY A 21 2.55 -7.32 9.88
C GLY A 21 3.62 -7.32 8.79
N ASN A 22 4.17 -8.47 8.47
CA ASN A 22 5.20 -8.65 7.42
C ASN A 22 4.72 -9.56 6.27
N ARG A 23 3.41 -9.67 6.07
CA ARG A 23 2.77 -10.49 5.06
C ARG A 23 1.66 -9.72 4.35
N VAL A 24 1.39 -10.05 3.10
CA VAL A 24 0.30 -9.47 2.35
C VAL A 24 -0.91 -10.40 2.39
N VAL A 25 -2.02 -9.90 2.90
CA VAL A 25 -3.31 -10.60 2.88
C VAL A 25 -4.07 -10.14 1.65
N ILE A 26 -4.31 -11.06 0.72
CA ILE A 26 -5.14 -10.89 -0.45
C ILE A 26 -6.54 -11.38 -0.10
N SER A 27 -7.55 -10.56 -0.30
CA SER A 27 -8.95 -10.93 -0.03
C SER A 27 -9.84 -10.55 -1.20
N TRP A 28 -10.86 -11.39 -1.44
CA TRP A 28 -11.86 -11.13 -2.47
C TRP A 28 -13.23 -11.67 -2.08
N THR A 29 -14.24 -11.11 -2.73
CA THR A 29 -15.64 -11.47 -2.54
C THR A 29 -16.28 -11.72 -3.89
N THR A 30 -16.96 -12.83 -4.05
CA THR A 30 -17.79 -13.14 -5.20
C THR A 30 -19.27 -12.95 -4.87
N ALA A 31 -20.08 -12.39 -5.79
CA ALA A 31 -21.54 -12.35 -5.66
C ALA A 31 -22.17 -13.69 -6.00
N SER A 32 -21.60 -14.34 -7.00
CA SER A 32 -22.00 -15.66 -7.49
C SER A 32 -20.84 -16.35 -8.15
N GLU A 33 -20.86 -17.65 -8.23
CA GLU A 33 -19.90 -18.48 -8.94
C GLU A 33 -20.63 -19.46 -9.85
N GLN A 34 -20.04 -19.75 -11.00
CA GLN A 34 -20.56 -20.76 -11.91
C GLN A 34 -19.39 -21.58 -12.47
N ASN A 35 -19.45 -22.90 -12.28
CA ASN A 35 -18.44 -23.86 -12.70
C ASN A 35 -17.03 -23.62 -12.16
N ASN A 36 -16.84 -22.75 -11.19
CA ASN A 36 -15.54 -22.38 -10.67
C ASN A 36 -14.88 -23.54 -9.91
N ASP A 37 -13.81 -24.10 -10.45
CA ASP A 37 -13.01 -25.15 -9.80
C ASP A 37 -12.10 -24.54 -8.74
N TYR A 38 -11.26 -23.56 -9.13
CA TYR A 38 -10.36 -22.88 -8.20
C TYR A 38 -9.92 -21.51 -8.68
N PHE A 39 -9.45 -20.70 -7.75
CA PHE A 39 -8.72 -19.47 -7.99
C PHE A 39 -7.21 -19.71 -7.84
N THR A 40 -6.41 -19.26 -8.80
CA THR A 40 -4.97 -19.12 -8.65
C THR A 40 -4.65 -17.68 -8.28
N VAL A 41 -3.94 -17.47 -7.17
CA VAL A 41 -3.39 -16.17 -6.83
C VAL A 41 -2.05 -16.02 -7.54
N GLU A 42 -1.95 -14.99 -8.37
CA GLU A 42 -0.72 -14.68 -9.11
C GLU A 42 -0.13 -13.36 -8.64
N LYS A 43 1.20 -13.32 -8.59
CA LYS A 43 2.02 -12.17 -8.17
C LYS A 43 2.95 -11.74 -9.29
N SER A 44 3.16 -10.41 -9.41
CA SER A 44 4.09 -9.82 -10.35
C SER A 44 4.76 -8.57 -9.76
N HIS A 45 6.03 -8.33 -10.07
CA HIS A 45 6.73 -7.10 -9.69
C HIS A 45 6.70 -6.02 -10.79
N ASN A 46 6.31 -6.36 -12.00
CA ASN A 46 6.31 -5.44 -13.14
C ASN A 46 4.97 -5.36 -13.87
N GLY A 47 3.95 -6.11 -13.42
CA GLY A 47 2.63 -6.18 -14.04
C GLY A 47 2.58 -6.96 -15.37
N VAL A 48 3.68 -7.60 -15.77
CA VAL A 48 3.82 -8.32 -17.05
C VAL A 48 4.13 -9.80 -16.81
N ASP A 49 5.17 -10.08 -16.01
CA ASP A 49 5.60 -11.43 -15.70
C ASP A 49 4.90 -11.90 -14.42
N TRP A 50 4.03 -12.90 -14.54
CA TRP A 50 3.19 -13.40 -13.46
C TRP A 50 3.66 -14.76 -12.96
N GLN A 51 3.68 -14.92 -11.65
CA GLN A 51 4.01 -16.17 -10.97
C GLN A 51 2.83 -16.59 -10.08
N ALA A 52 2.35 -17.81 -10.26
CA ALA A 52 1.40 -18.41 -9.35
C ALA A 52 2.04 -18.63 -7.97
N ILE A 53 1.39 -18.14 -6.92
CA ILE A 53 1.87 -18.24 -5.52
C ILE A 53 0.98 -19.11 -4.65
N GLY A 54 -0.17 -19.52 -5.15
CA GLY A 54 -1.06 -20.47 -4.48
C GLY A 54 -2.42 -20.56 -5.14
N THR A 55 -3.20 -21.53 -4.68
CA THR A 55 -4.56 -21.78 -5.15
C THR A 55 -5.54 -21.86 -3.99
N ILE A 56 -6.78 -21.45 -4.24
CA ILE A 56 -7.90 -21.58 -3.30
C ILE A 56 -9.05 -22.25 -4.07
N GLU A 57 -9.62 -23.30 -3.51
CA GLU A 57 -10.77 -23.98 -4.12
C GLU A 57 -11.96 -23.04 -4.28
N GLY A 58 -12.61 -23.10 -5.43
CA GLY A 58 -13.86 -22.41 -5.72
C GLY A 58 -15.06 -23.17 -5.15
N ALA A 59 -16.23 -22.55 -5.17
CA ALA A 59 -17.47 -23.17 -4.70
C ALA A 59 -18.20 -23.97 -5.79
N GLY A 60 -17.61 -24.12 -6.95
CA GLY A 60 -18.28 -24.70 -8.12
C GLY A 60 -19.36 -23.75 -8.64
N SER A 61 -20.60 -23.99 -8.27
CA SER A 61 -21.72 -23.09 -8.61
C SER A 61 -22.41 -22.63 -7.34
N SER A 62 -22.42 -21.34 -7.11
CA SER A 62 -23.05 -20.69 -5.96
C SER A 62 -23.74 -19.40 -6.35
N SER A 63 -24.92 -19.16 -5.82
CA SER A 63 -25.61 -17.86 -5.92
C SER A 63 -25.51 -17.04 -4.62
N GLU A 64 -24.69 -17.47 -3.70
CA GLU A 64 -24.44 -16.78 -2.45
C GLU A 64 -23.14 -15.99 -2.52
N MET A 65 -23.09 -14.88 -1.77
CA MET A 65 -21.88 -14.10 -1.61
C MET A 65 -20.84 -14.88 -0.79
N LEU A 66 -19.66 -15.09 -1.36
CA LEU A 66 -18.59 -15.85 -0.73
C LEU A 66 -17.35 -14.97 -0.56
N ASN A 67 -16.66 -15.16 0.56
CA ASN A 67 -15.45 -14.44 0.91
C ASN A 67 -14.26 -15.40 0.97
N TYR A 68 -13.17 -14.98 0.36
CA TYR A 68 -11.93 -15.74 0.28
C TYR A 68 -10.76 -14.91 0.75
N SER A 69 -9.70 -15.59 1.15
CA SER A 69 -8.43 -14.94 1.46
C SER A 69 -7.25 -15.86 1.17
N PHE A 70 -6.13 -15.24 0.80
CA PHE A 70 -4.84 -15.89 0.62
C PHE A 70 -3.76 -15.03 1.27
N VAL A 71 -2.73 -15.65 1.85
CA VAL A 71 -1.64 -14.94 2.52
C VAL A 71 -0.33 -15.17 1.77
N ASP A 72 0.28 -14.10 1.29
CA ASP A 72 1.68 -14.10 0.85
C ASP A 72 2.55 -13.86 2.09
N GLU A 73 3.15 -14.94 2.61
CA GLU A 73 3.96 -14.93 3.84
C GLU A 73 5.34 -14.26 3.64
N THR A 74 5.78 -14.12 2.39
CA THR A 74 7.10 -13.57 2.07
C THR A 74 7.04 -12.52 0.98
N PRO A 75 6.26 -11.42 1.18
CA PRO A 75 6.21 -10.36 0.21
C PRO A 75 7.57 -9.65 0.13
N THR A 76 8.00 -9.32 -1.08
CA THR A 76 9.24 -8.58 -1.34
C THR A 76 8.89 -7.23 -1.97
N GLY A 77 8.76 -6.20 -1.13
CA GLY A 77 8.40 -4.86 -1.57
C GLY A 77 6.98 -4.78 -2.17
N LEU A 78 6.74 -3.74 -2.97
CA LEU A 78 5.49 -3.57 -3.71
C LEU A 78 5.38 -4.61 -4.83
N ALA A 79 4.26 -5.30 -4.89
CA ALA A 79 3.92 -6.24 -5.96
C ALA A 79 2.48 -6.02 -6.43
N TYR A 80 2.19 -6.52 -7.62
CA TYR A 80 0.85 -6.60 -8.18
C TYR A 80 0.33 -8.02 -7.98
N TYR A 81 -0.94 -8.13 -7.66
CA TYR A 81 -1.63 -9.41 -7.49
C TYR A 81 -2.85 -9.44 -8.39
N ARG A 82 -3.18 -10.61 -8.92
CA ARG A 82 -4.43 -10.87 -9.62
C ARG A 82 -4.91 -12.28 -9.32
N LEU A 83 -6.17 -12.53 -9.61
CA LEU A 83 -6.75 -13.88 -9.60
C LEU A 83 -6.83 -14.39 -11.03
N ALA A 84 -6.46 -15.65 -11.22
CA ALA A 84 -6.84 -16.44 -12.37
C ALA A 84 -7.88 -17.46 -11.87
N GLN A 85 -9.12 -17.27 -12.27
CA GLN A 85 -10.19 -18.23 -12.04
C GLN A 85 -10.08 -19.33 -13.07
N THR A 86 -10.23 -20.57 -12.65
CA THR A 86 -10.24 -21.74 -13.55
C THR A 86 -11.52 -22.52 -13.31
N ASP A 87 -12.25 -22.76 -14.38
CA ASP A 87 -13.48 -23.54 -14.37
C ASP A 87 -13.18 -25.05 -14.53
N PHE A 88 -14.14 -25.91 -14.19
CA PHE A 88 -14.00 -27.38 -14.32
C PHE A 88 -13.69 -27.86 -15.75
N ASP A 89 -13.99 -27.08 -16.77
CA ASP A 89 -13.65 -27.38 -18.15
C ASP A 89 -12.24 -26.90 -18.56
N GLY A 90 -11.54 -26.22 -17.66
CA GLY A 90 -10.21 -25.67 -17.86
C GLY A 90 -10.17 -24.27 -18.49
N SER A 91 -11.32 -23.64 -18.74
CA SER A 91 -11.36 -22.24 -19.16
C SER A 91 -10.87 -21.33 -18.03
N MET A 92 -10.20 -20.21 -18.38
CA MET A 92 -9.60 -19.30 -17.43
C MET A 92 -9.99 -17.85 -17.68
N GLU A 93 -10.31 -17.14 -16.60
CA GLU A 93 -10.53 -15.71 -16.61
C GLU A 93 -9.66 -14.99 -15.56
N TYR A 94 -9.26 -13.75 -15.86
CA TYR A 94 -8.41 -12.95 -14.97
C TYR A 94 -9.17 -11.77 -14.37
N SER A 95 -8.95 -11.53 -13.10
CA SER A 95 -9.41 -10.31 -12.42
C SER A 95 -8.61 -9.08 -12.86
N ASN A 96 -9.12 -7.90 -12.49
CA ASN A 96 -8.25 -6.73 -12.40
C ASN A 96 -7.11 -7.00 -11.41
N MET A 97 -5.99 -6.28 -11.56
CA MET A 97 -4.88 -6.37 -10.63
C MET A 97 -4.99 -5.33 -9.52
N VAL A 98 -4.49 -5.69 -8.34
CA VAL A 98 -4.31 -4.77 -7.20
C VAL A 98 -2.84 -4.70 -6.83
N ALA A 99 -2.39 -3.55 -6.35
CA ALA A 99 -1.04 -3.38 -5.85
C ALA A 99 -1.05 -3.50 -4.32
N ALA A 100 -0.18 -4.35 -3.79
CA ALA A 100 0.03 -4.49 -2.36
C ALA A 100 1.49 -4.85 -2.08
N GLY A 101 1.98 -4.51 -0.91
CA GLY A 101 3.34 -4.84 -0.49
C GLY A 101 3.55 -4.49 0.97
N CYS A 102 4.47 -5.21 1.57
CA CYS A 102 5.03 -4.87 2.86
C CYS A 102 6.48 -4.47 2.59
N ASP A 103 6.74 -3.19 2.50
CA ASP A 103 8.08 -2.64 2.17
C ASP A 103 9.13 -2.90 3.27
N GLY A 104 9.03 -4.01 3.98
CA GLY A 104 9.84 -4.32 5.16
C GLY A 104 9.47 -3.48 6.39
N ASN A 105 8.53 -2.57 6.24
CA ASN A 105 8.12 -1.62 7.27
C ASN A 105 6.86 -2.05 8.02
N GLY A 106 6.36 -3.25 7.75
CA GLY A 106 5.31 -3.91 8.56
C GLY A 106 4.07 -3.05 8.82
N GLY A 107 3.53 -2.38 7.79
CA GLY A 107 2.35 -1.54 7.95
C GLY A 107 2.63 -0.12 8.47
N LEU A 108 3.88 0.34 8.42
CA LEU A 108 4.27 1.73 8.65
C LEU A 108 4.46 2.43 7.31
N ASP A 109 3.76 3.55 7.07
CA ASP A 109 3.92 4.37 5.86
C ASP A 109 3.90 5.87 6.17
N ILE A 110 4.67 6.64 5.41
CA ILE A 110 4.60 8.09 5.39
C ILE A 110 3.53 8.51 4.37
N VAL A 111 2.31 8.74 4.82
CA VAL A 111 1.15 9.03 3.96
C VAL A 111 1.31 10.38 3.26
N SER A 112 1.73 11.41 3.99
CA SER A 112 1.88 12.76 3.48
C SER A 112 2.96 13.53 4.20
N VAL A 113 3.61 14.45 3.48
CA VAL A 113 4.52 15.44 4.05
C VAL A 113 4.22 16.79 3.41
N PHE A 114 4.02 17.82 4.22
CA PHE A 114 3.77 19.18 3.75
C PHE A 114 4.34 20.22 4.72
N ASP A 115 4.54 21.42 4.19
CA ASP A 115 5.04 22.58 4.89
C ASP A 115 3.87 23.52 5.22
N ASP A 116 3.74 23.93 6.47
CA ASP A 116 2.74 24.92 6.91
C ASP A 116 3.33 26.34 7.08
N GLY A 117 4.56 26.54 6.68
CA GLY A 117 5.31 27.79 6.83
C GLY A 117 6.22 27.84 8.04
N ASN A 118 5.92 27.09 9.12
CA ASN A 118 6.72 27.03 10.34
C ASN A 118 7.41 25.66 10.48
N ASP A 119 6.66 24.59 10.25
CA ASP A 119 7.08 23.23 10.49
C ASP A 119 6.86 22.37 9.23
N VAL A 120 7.60 21.28 9.14
CA VAL A 120 7.30 20.17 8.26
C VAL A 120 6.34 19.24 8.99
N ASN A 121 5.14 19.10 8.47
CA ASN A 121 4.13 18.19 8.96
C ASN A 121 4.26 16.85 8.24
N ILE A 122 4.28 15.76 9.00
CA ILE A 122 4.44 14.40 8.51
C ILE A 122 3.27 13.59 9.02
N ILE A 123 2.48 13.04 8.10
CA ILE A 123 1.38 12.14 8.41
C ILE A 123 1.87 10.72 8.18
N VAL A 124 1.79 9.91 9.22
CA VAL A 124 2.25 8.52 9.22
C VAL A 124 1.07 7.63 9.54
N SER A 125 0.90 6.56 8.79
CA SER A 125 -0.01 5.46 9.14
C SER A 125 0.79 4.29 9.69
N SER A 126 0.26 3.61 10.70
CA SER A 126 0.86 2.41 11.25
C SER A 126 -0.20 1.41 11.67
N SER A 127 0.06 0.13 11.47
CA SER A 127 -0.80 -0.96 11.96
C SER A 127 -0.41 -1.44 13.37
N PHE A 128 0.63 -0.84 13.97
CA PHE A 128 1.12 -1.17 15.30
C PHE A 128 1.79 0.05 15.96
N ASP A 129 1.93 0.01 17.27
CA ASP A 129 2.65 1.04 18.02
C ASP A 129 4.15 0.84 17.89
N VAL A 130 4.87 1.92 17.53
CA VAL A 130 6.32 1.85 17.30
C VAL A 130 6.98 3.18 17.61
N ILE A 131 8.27 3.14 17.96
CA ILE A 131 9.09 4.33 18.20
C ILE A 131 10.11 4.47 17.08
N HIS A 132 10.14 5.64 16.45
CA HIS A 132 11.11 5.98 15.39
C HIS A 132 11.71 7.36 15.62
N ASP A 133 12.94 7.52 15.16
CA ASP A 133 13.53 8.83 14.95
C ASP A 133 13.02 9.40 13.63
N VAL A 134 12.75 10.70 13.64
CA VAL A 134 12.29 11.44 12.46
C VAL A 134 13.39 12.39 12.02
N THR A 135 13.86 12.26 10.79
CA THR A 135 14.95 13.07 10.25
C THR A 135 14.51 13.75 8.95
N LEU A 136 14.78 15.05 8.84
CA LEU A 136 14.67 15.80 7.59
C LEU A 136 16.07 16.04 7.03
N MET A 137 16.27 15.70 5.75
CA MET A 137 17.54 15.87 5.04
C MET A 137 17.32 16.63 3.74
N ASP A 138 18.33 17.35 3.28
CA ASP A 138 18.36 17.88 1.91
C ASP A 138 18.71 16.78 0.88
N ALA A 139 18.70 17.15 -0.40
CA ALA A 139 19.00 16.22 -1.51
C ALA A 139 20.43 15.66 -1.47
N HIS A 140 21.33 16.26 -0.69
CA HIS A 140 22.72 15.83 -0.53
C HIS A 140 22.94 14.98 0.72
N GLY A 141 21.85 14.72 1.48
CA GLY A 141 21.90 13.94 2.72
C GLY A 141 22.31 14.75 3.97
N LYS A 142 22.43 16.09 3.86
CA LYS A 142 22.67 16.93 5.02
C LYS A 142 21.43 16.97 5.90
N VAL A 143 21.59 16.64 7.17
CA VAL A 143 20.52 16.68 8.16
C VAL A 143 20.18 18.13 8.51
N LEU A 144 18.91 18.47 8.43
CA LEU A 144 18.35 19.80 8.69
C LEU A 144 17.54 19.84 10.00
N GLY A 145 16.99 18.70 10.40
CA GLY A 145 16.25 18.57 11.63
C GLY A 145 16.10 17.10 12.02
N VAL A 146 16.11 16.88 13.33
CA VAL A 146 15.90 15.54 13.94
C VAL A 146 14.93 15.66 15.08
N LYS A 147 14.07 14.65 15.20
CA LYS A 147 13.21 14.43 16.36
C LYS A 147 13.34 12.97 16.76
N GLU A 148 14.01 12.73 17.87
CA GLU A 148 14.31 11.39 18.35
C GLU A 148 13.09 10.77 19.05
N ARG A 149 13.00 9.44 19.00
CA ARG A 149 12.08 8.60 19.79
C ARG A 149 10.62 9.04 19.73
N GLN A 150 10.14 9.36 18.53
CA GLN A 150 8.73 9.71 18.35
C GLN A 150 7.86 8.45 18.41
N ALA A 151 6.84 8.48 19.26
CA ALA A 151 5.81 7.44 19.28
C ALA A 151 4.91 7.59 18.06
N ILE A 152 4.78 6.52 17.31
CA ILE A 152 3.85 6.35 16.19
C ILE A 152 2.87 5.29 16.64
N ASN A 153 1.63 5.70 16.86
CA ASN A 153 0.58 4.81 17.34
C ASN A 153 -0.15 4.13 16.18
N THR A 154 -0.78 3.02 16.47
CA THR A 154 -1.70 2.35 15.54
C THR A 154 -2.73 3.35 14.99
N GLY A 155 -2.91 3.34 13.67
CA GLY A 155 -3.74 4.30 12.94
C GLY A 155 -2.91 5.45 12.37
N ILE A 156 -3.42 6.67 12.48
CA ILE A 156 -2.79 7.88 11.92
C ILE A 156 -2.11 8.68 13.01
N THR A 157 -0.81 8.94 12.83
CA THR A 157 0.00 9.80 13.71
C THR A 157 0.44 11.04 12.95
N HIS A 158 0.27 12.22 13.55
CA HIS A 158 0.75 13.50 13.06
C HIS A 158 2.04 13.87 13.78
N LEU A 159 3.13 13.95 13.04
CA LEU A 159 4.43 14.41 13.53
C LEU A 159 4.73 15.79 12.98
N ARG A 160 5.42 16.62 13.77
CA ARG A 160 5.87 17.96 13.36
C ARG A 160 7.35 18.08 13.59
N LEU A 161 8.07 18.57 12.61
CA LEU A 161 9.50 18.79 12.67
C LEU A 161 9.80 20.25 12.34
N SER A 162 10.42 20.96 13.28
CA SER A 162 10.87 22.32 13.02
C SER A 162 11.99 22.32 11.98
N LYS A 163 11.77 23.07 10.91
CA LYS A 163 12.66 23.10 9.76
C LYS A 163 13.66 24.24 9.74
N GLY A 164 13.46 25.23 10.61
CA GLY A 164 14.20 26.50 10.48
C GLY A 164 13.92 27.18 9.15
N THR A 165 14.89 27.90 8.62
CA THR A 165 14.79 28.52 7.27
C THR A 165 15.35 27.54 6.24
N ILE A 166 14.48 26.95 5.44
CA ILE A 166 14.87 26.11 4.30
C ILE A 166 14.42 26.76 2.99
N ALA A 167 15.14 26.52 1.91
CA ALA A 167 14.78 26.97 0.57
C ALA A 167 13.71 26.08 -0.05
N THR A 168 13.01 26.56 -1.08
CA THR A 168 12.21 25.68 -1.92
C THR A 168 13.12 24.63 -2.58
N GLY A 169 12.77 23.38 -2.46
CA GLY A 169 13.60 22.31 -2.98
C GLY A 169 13.11 20.90 -2.67
N ILE A 170 13.97 19.94 -3.00
CA ILE A 170 13.74 18.52 -2.75
C ILE A 170 14.40 18.14 -1.45
N TYR A 171 13.64 17.43 -0.60
CA TYR A 171 14.06 16.95 0.70
C TYR A 171 13.70 15.48 0.87
N VAL A 172 14.28 14.86 1.87
CA VAL A 172 13.96 13.48 2.27
C VAL A 172 13.54 13.49 3.73
N VAL A 173 12.34 13.00 4.00
CA VAL A 173 11.91 12.63 5.35
C VAL A 173 12.24 11.17 5.56
N ARG A 174 12.88 10.87 6.69
CA ARG A 174 13.27 9.52 7.09
C ARG A 174 12.73 9.22 8.48
N LEU A 175 12.05 8.09 8.60
CA LEU A 175 11.74 7.43 9.88
C LEU A 175 12.71 6.28 10.05
N SER A 176 13.36 6.17 11.21
CA SER A 176 14.32 5.10 11.47
C SER A 176 14.31 4.67 12.92
N ASN A 177 14.48 3.37 13.13
CA ASN A 177 14.83 2.76 14.41
C ASN A 177 15.92 1.71 14.18
N ASN A 178 16.17 0.82 15.17
CA ASN A 178 17.21 -0.21 15.05
C ASN A 178 16.91 -1.26 13.98
N ASP A 179 15.61 -1.48 13.66
CA ASP A 179 15.15 -2.58 12.83
C ASP A 179 14.66 -2.12 11.46
N GLN A 180 14.22 -0.86 11.34
CA GLN A 180 13.52 -0.37 10.16
C GLN A 180 13.97 1.04 9.75
N VAL A 181 13.99 1.29 8.45
CA VAL A 181 14.20 2.60 7.85
C VAL A 181 13.16 2.81 6.76
N LEU A 182 12.38 3.87 6.90
CA LEU A 182 11.45 4.34 5.88
C LEU A 182 11.84 5.74 5.44
N SER A 183 11.87 6.00 4.15
CA SER A 183 12.22 7.31 3.60
C SER A 183 11.26 7.74 2.50
N ARG A 184 10.88 9.01 2.51
CA ARG A 184 10.04 9.62 1.47
C ARG A 184 10.65 10.90 0.96
N LYS A 185 10.80 10.99 -0.35
CA LYS A 185 11.22 12.21 -1.05
C LYS A 185 10.03 13.17 -1.15
N VAL A 186 10.25 14.43 -0.79
CA VAL A 186 9.22 15.46 -0.76
C VAL A 186 9.73 16.75 -1.41
N VAL A 187 8.81 17.53 -1.95
CA VAL A 187 9.11 18.90 -2.42
C VAL A 187 8.51 19.84 -1.36
N LEU A 188 9.35 20.66 -0.75
CA LEU A 188 8.91 21.67 0.19
C LEU A 188 9.08 23.04 -0.44
N ASN A 189 8.08 23.89 -0.28
CA ASN A 189 8.06 25.25 -0.80
C ASN A 189 8.35 26.24 0.32
N CYS A 190 9.25 27.18 0.10
CA CYS A 190 9.44 28.29 1.02
C CYS A 190 8.23 29.23 0.92
N SER A 191 7.38 29.24 1.92
CA SER A 191 6.34 30.29 2.03
C SER A 191 7.06 31.60 2.37
N GLN A 192 7.19 32.48 1.40
CA GLN A 192 7.61 33.86 1.68
C GLN A 192 6.54 34.50 2.56
N ARG A 193 6.89 34.81 3.80
CA ARG A 193 6.07 35.74 4.60
C ARG A 193 6.01 37.05 3.84
N ASN A 194 4.86 37.39 3.27
CA ASN A 194 4.61 38.75 2.82
C ASN A 194 4.68 39.67 4.05
N PHE A 195 5.83 40.26 4.27
CA PHE A 195 5.94 41.47 5.08
C PHE A 195 5.15 42.55 4.34
N ARG A 196 3.85 42.66 4.63
CA ARG A 196 3.15 43.90 4.40
C ARG A 196 3.74 44.89 5.40
N GLY A 197 4.72 45.68 4.93
CA GLY A 197 5.16 46.86 5.59
C GLY A 197 3.97 47.82 5.67
N GLY A 198 3.45 48.02 6.86
CA GLY A 198 2.62 49.15 7.17
C GLY A 198 3.52 50.40 7.22
N LEU A 199 3.22 51.38 6.39
CA LEU A 199 3.59 52.76 6.55
C LEU A 199 2.55 53.41 7.48
#